data_83e1aaed5da0722ba3ee612bc2576888
#
_entry.id   83e1aaed5da0722ba3ee612bc2576888
#
_cell.length_a   1.000
_cell.length_b   1.000
_cell.length_c   1.000
_cell.angle_alpha   90.00
_cell.angle_beta   90.00
_cell.angle_gamma   90.00
#
_symmetry.space_group_name_H-M   'P 1'
#
loop_
_entity.id
_entity.type
_entity.pdbx_description
1 polymer ?
#
loop_
_entity_poly.entity_id
_entity_poly.type
_entity_poly.pdbx_seq_one_letter_code
_entity_poly.pdbx_strand_id
1 'polypeptide(L)'
;MTLDNYTKSISANYAEHEVIGSKPLLEFTGAKLQTISFDIRISSYLGYNPRSQMAKLIEYCEQGAVLTFILGDAPIGDNKWVIESLSEKAEQFMGNGEILSCVASVNLKEYIEDEVKADGNN
;
A
#
# COMPACT_ATOMS: atom_id res chain seq x y z
N MET A 1 16.97 4.95 2.15
CA MET A 1 15.83 4.45 2.93
C MET A 1 15.80 2.93 2.87
N THR A 2 15.49 2.32 3.98
CA THR A 2 15.47 0.86 4.08
C THR A 2 14.03 0.38 4.15
N LEU A 3 13.71 -0.59 3.32
CA LEU A 3 12.35 -1.16 3.26
C LEU A 3 12.36 -2.50 3.98
N ASP A 4 11.45 -2.66 4.95
CA ASP A 4 11.33 -3.87 5.76
C ASP A 4 9.91 -4.38 5.79
N ASN A 5 9.77 -5.64 6.17
CA ASN A 5 8.47 -6.26 6.44
C ASN A 5 7.51 -6.18 5.28
N TYR A 6 8.05 -6.33 4.07
CA TYR A 6 7.21 -6.31 2.87
C TYR A 6 6.27 -7.50 2.87
N THR A 7 4.98 -7.22 2.77
CA THR A 7 3.94 -8.24 2.72
C THR A 7 2.94 -7.89 1.64
N LYS A 8 2.71 -8.83 0.74
CA LYS A 8 1.71 -8.68 -0.30
C LYS A 8 0.58 -9.66 -0.02
N SER A 9 -0.64 -9.17 0.02
CA SER A 9 -1.82 -9.99 0.33
C SER A 9 -2.71 -10.05 -0.89
N ILE A 10 -3.05 -11.27 -1.27
CA ILE A 10 -3.91 -11.54 -2.42
C ILE A 10 -5.07 -12.38 -1.92
N SER A 11 -6.29 -11.98 -2.26
CA SER A 11 -7.46 -12.72 -1.84
C SER A 11 -8.53 -12.67 -2.91
N ALA A 12 -9.51 -13.54 -2.75
CA ALA A 12 -10.62 -13.65 -3.69
C ALA A 12 -11.93 -13.68 -2.93
N ASN A 13 -12.98 -13.30 -3.62
CA ASN A 13 -14.33 -13.35 -3.06
C ASN A 13 -15.02 -14.63 -3.47
N TYR A 14 -15.67 -15.26 -2.50
CA TYR A 14 -16.47 -16.46 -2.72
C TYR A 14 -17.83 -16.29 -2.08
N ALA A 15 -18.84 -16.79 -2.73
CA ALA A 15 -20.18 -16.89 -2.14
C ALA A 15 -20.40 -18.32 -1.72
N GLU A 16 -21.05 -18.52 -0.56
CA GLU A 16 -21.43 -19.84 -0.11
C GLU A 16 -22.90 -20.07 -0.46
N HIS A 17 -23.18 -21.23 -1.02
CA HIS A 17 -24.54 -21.63 -1.34
C HIS A 17 -24.89 -22.86 -0.53
N GLU A 18 -25.90 -22.75 0.29
CA GLU A 18 -26.33 -23.89 1.10
C GLU A 18 -27.02 -24.93 0.24
N VAL A 19 -26.69 -26.18 0.52
CA VAL A 19 -27.29 -27.33 -0.16
C VAL A 19 -27.92 -28.21 0.89
N ILE A 20 -29.19 -28.53 0.73
CA ILE A 20 -29.90 -29.36 1.71
C ILE A 20 -29.27 -30.75 1.78
N GLY A 21 -28.86 -31.15 2.98
CA GLY A 21 -28.27 -32.46 3.21
C GLY A 21 -26.81 -32.58 2.82
N SER A 22 -26.14 -31.48 2.49
CA SER A 22 -24.75 -31.49 2.08
C SER A 22 -24.00 -30.29 2.65
N LYS A 23 -22.69 -30.30 2.50
CA LYS A 23 -21.88 -29.12 2.82
C LYS A 23 -22.16 -28.03 1.82
N PRO A 24 -22.06 -26.76 2.24
CA PRO A 24 -22.25 -25.64 1.31
C PRO A 24 -21.26 -25.70 0.15
N LEU A 25 -21.69 -25.18 -0.97
CA LEU A 25 -20.84 -25.04 -2.15
C LEU A 25 -20.26 -23.64 -2.20
N LEU A 26 -19.01 -23.53 -2.64
CA LEU A 26 -18.37 -22.24 -2.85
C LEU A 26 -18.44 -21.86 -4.33
N GLU A 27 -18.75 -20.61 -4.56
CA GLU A 27 -18.75 -20.05 -5.91
C GLU A 27 -17.78 -18.89 -5.95
N PHE A 28 -16.85 -18.91 -6.88
CA PHE A 28 -15.92 -17.80 -7.06
C PHE A 28 -16.67 -16.60 -7.65
N THR A 29 -16.64 -15.47 -6.96
CA THR A 29 -17.37 -14.28 -7.40
C THR A 29 -16.44 -13.16 -7.88
N GLY A 30 -15.15 -13.31 -7.71
CA GLY A 30 -14.20 -12.33 -8.23
C GLY A 30 -12.97 -12.18 -7.36
N ALA A 31 -11.98 -11.52 -7.90
CA ALA A 31 -10.76 -11.22 -7.17
C ALA A 31 -10.96 -9.93 -6.37
N LYS A 32 -10.39 -9.89 -5.19
CA LYS A 32 -10.35 -8.66 -4.40
C LYS A 32 -9.14 -7.84 -4.80
N LEU A 33 -9.20 -6.56 -4.51
CA LEU A 33 -8.05 -5.70 -4.69
C LEU A 33 -6.91 -6.19 -3.81
N GLN A 34 -5.72 -6.22 -4.36
CA GLN A 34 -4.55 -6.66 -3.62
C GLN A 34 -4.07 -5.55 -2.68
N THR A 35 -3.41 -5.95 -1.61
CA THR A 35 -2.85 -5.00 -0.67
C THR A 35 -1.37 -5.30 -0.46
N ILE A 36 -0.60 -4.25 -0.20
CA ILE A 36 0.81 -4.36 0.11
C ILE A 36 1.05 -3.55 1.38
N SER A 37 1.80 -4.11 2.30
CA SER A 37 2.22 -3.38 3.48
C SER A 37 3.72 -3.51 3.64
N PHE A 38 4.35 -2.45 4.13
CA PHE A 38 5.78 -2.47 4.40
C PHE A 38 6.13 -1.33 5.32
N ASP A 39 7.34 -1.40 5.86
CA ASP A 39 7.89 -0.35 6.70
C ASP A 39 9.07 0.28 5.97
N ILE A 40 9.16 1.59 6.04
CA ILE A 40 10.29 2.33 5.50
C ILE A 40 10.99 3.00 6.67
N ARG A 41 12.28 2.72 6.83
CA ARG A 41 13.08 3.39 7.84
C ARG A 41 13.78 4.58 7.17
N ILE A 42 13.51 5.75 7.68
CA ILE A 42 14.08 6.99 7.18
C ILE A 42 15.00 7.55 8.26
N SER A 43 16.26 7.77 7.92
CA SER A 43 17.25 8.23 8.88
C SER A 43 18.07 9.36 8.29
N SER A 44 18.31 10.38 9.09
CA SER A 44 19.19 11.48 8.68
C SER A 44 20.63 11.02 8.49
N TYR A 45 21.02 9.91 9.11
CA TYR A 45 22.34 9.34 8.92
C TYR A 45 22.59 8.89 7.49
N LEU A 46 21.51 8.62 6.75
CA LEU A 46 21.59 8.18 5.37
C LEU A 46 21.45 9.33 4.38
N GLY A 47 21.48 10.56 4.88
CA GLY A 47 21.38 11.73 4.02
C GLY A 47 19.98 12.19 3.72
N TYR A 48 18.97 11.60 4.35
CA TYR A 48 17.59 11.96 4.14
C TYR A 48 17.08 12.85 5.27
N ASN A 49 16.13 13.70 4.94
CA ASN A 49 15.42 14.49 5.95
C ASN A 49 14.12 13.75 6.28
N PRO A 50 14.01 13.13 7.47
CA PRO A 50 12.82 12.33 7.77
C PRO A 50 11.53 13.12 7.66
N ARG A 51 11.54 14.36 8.12
CA ARG A 51 10.32 15.19 8.04
C ARG A 51 9.90 15.45 6.62
N SER A 52 10.86 15.75 5.75
CA SER A 52 10.59 16.03 4.34
C SER A 52 10.06 14.79 3.62
N GLN A 53 10.66 13.64 3.88
CA GLN A 53 10.22 12.40 3.25
C GLN A 53 8.83 12.00 3.72
N MET A 54 8.57 12.14 5.03
CA MET A 54 7.25 11.84 5.56
C MET A 54 6.19 12.77 5.00
N ALA A 55 6.53 14.05 4.81
CA ALA A 55 5.59 15.02 4.26
C ALA A 55 5.13 14.60 2.86
N LYS A 56 6.03 14.07 2.04
CA LYS A 56 5.67 13.60 0.70
C LYS A 56 4.72 12.42 0.77
N LEU A 57 5.00 11.46 1.66
CA LEU A 57 4.14 10.28 1.80
C LEU A 57 2.75 10.68 2.29
N ILE A 58 2.69 11.58 3.26
CA ILE A 58 1.42 12.07 3.79
C ILE A 58 0.62 12.76 2.69
N GLU A 59 1.29 13.57 1.88
CA GLU A 59 0.63 14.27 0.78
C GLU A 59 0.03 13.28 -0.21
N TYR A 60 0.80 12.26 -0.60
CA TYR A 60 0.28 11.25 -1.51
C TYR A 60 -0.93 10.54 -0.94
N CYS A 61 -0.90 10.26 0.36
CA CYS A 61 -2.02 9.59 1.01
C CYS A 61 -3.26 10.48 1.03
N GLU A 62 -3.08 11.73 1.41
CA GLU A 62 -4.21 12.65 1.57
C GLU A 62 -4.84 13.06 0.24
N GLN A 63 -4.05 13.08 -0.81
CA GLN A 63 -4.55 13.47 -2.13
C GLN A 63 -5.04 12.30 -2.95
N GLY A 64 -4.89 11.09 -2.45
CA GLY A 64 -5.28 9.91 -3.21
C GLY A 64 -4.46 9.72 -4.47
N ALA A 65 -3.20 10.07 -4.43
CA ALA A 65 -2.32 9.95 -5.59
C ALA A 65 -2.20 8.50 -6.05
N VAL A 66 -2.28 8.29 -7.35
CA VAL A 66 -2.13 6.97 -7.94
C VAL A 66 -0.67 6.78 -8.30
N LEU A 67 -0.05 5.76 -7.74
CA LEU A 67 1.38 5.56 -7.81
C LEU A 67 1.73 4.23 -8.42
N THR A 68 2.88 4.17 -9.09
CA THR A 68 3.48 2.92 -9.50
C THR A 68 4.51 2.55 -8.45
N PHE A 69 4.36 1.37 -7.86
CA PHE A 69 5.29 0.91 -6.84
C PHE A 69 6.35 0.05 -7.49
N ILE A 70 7.60 0.46 -7.36
CA ILE A 70 8.74 -0.22 -7.97
C ILE A 70 9.62 -0.79 -6.88
N LEU A 71 9.90 -2.08 -6.98
CA LEU A 71 10.84 -2.74 -6.08
C LEU A 71 12.00 -3.27 -6.93
N GLY A 72 13.19 -2.75 -6.65
CA GLY A 72 14.33 -3.05 -7.50
C GLY A 72 14.16 -2.40 -8.86
N ASP A 73 14.25 -3.19 -9.92
CA ASP A 73 14.18 -2.68 -11.28
C ASP A 73 12.82 -2.88 -11.94
N ALA A 74 11.88 -3.49 -11.23
CA ALA A 74 10.60 -3.85 -11.82
C ALA A 74 9.44 -3.34 -11.00
N PRO A 75 8.35 -2.91 -11.65
CA PRO A 75 7.16 -2.53 -10.90
C PRO A 75 6.50 -3.75 -10.27
N ILE A 76 5.85 -3.54 -9.14
CA ILE A 76 5.15 -4.62 -8.46
C ILE A 76 3.74 -4.68 -8.99
N GLY A 77 3.40 -5.82 -9.59
CA GLY A 77 2.09 -6.02 -10.18
C GLY A 77 1.92 -5.24 -11.46
N ASP A 78 0.78 -5.43 -12.09
CA ASP A 78 0.45 -4.76 -13.35
C ASP A 78 -0.33 -3.48 -13.14
N ASN A 79 -0.82 -3.27 -11.95
CA ASN A 79 -1.71 -2.16 -11.63
C ASN A 79 -0.98 -1.12 -10.80
N LYS A 80 -1.62 0.03 -10.69
CA LYS A 80 -1.11 1.10 -9.86
C LYS A 80 -1.63 0.96 -8.44
N TRP A 81 -1.11 1.76 -7.55
CA TRP A 81 -1.40 1.65 -6.12
C TRP A 81 -1.71 3.01 -5.53
N VAL A 82 -2.51 3.00 -4.47
CA VAL A 82 -2.76 4.20 -3.67
C VAL A 82 -2.35 3.88 -2.24
N ILE A 83 -1.96 4.91 -1.51
CA ILE A 83 -1.66 4.75 -0.09
C ILE A 83 -2.97 4.80 0.67
N GLU A 84 -3.39 3.66 1.21
CA GLU A 84 -4.63 3.57 1.94
C GLU A 84 -4.48 4.09 3.36
N SER A 85 -3.36 3.77 3.98
CA SER A 85 -3.07 4.26 5.32
C SER A 85 -1.57 4.39 5.53
N LEU A 86 -1.21 5.22 6.47
CA LEU A 86 0.17 5.55 6.74
C LEU A 86 0.30 5.86 8.22
N SER A 87 1.30 5.29 8.87
CA SER A 87 1.61 5.65 10.24
C SER A 87 3.10 5.96 10.36
N GLU A 88 3.40 6.83 11.29
CA GLU A 88 4.78 7.25 11.52
C GLU A 88 5.16 6.99 12.96
N LYS A 89 6.32 6.40 13.15
CA LYS A 89 6.87 6.20 14.49
C LYS A 89 8.26 6.81 14.52
N ALA A 90 8.41 7.88 15.29
CA ALA A 90 9.71 8.49 15.47
C ALA A 90 10.50 7.67 16.48
N GLU A 91 11.71 7.27 16.13
CA GLU A 91 12.52 6.42 16.99
C GLU A 91 13.62 7.18 17.72
N GLN A 92 14.16 8.20 17.09
CA GLN A 92 15.24 8.98 17.66
C GLN A 92 15.02 10.45 17.40
N PHE A 93 15.40 11.26 18.39
CA PHE A 93 15.29 12.71 18.29
C PHE A 93 16.66 13.33 18.53
N MET A 94 16.89 14.49 17.91
CA MET A 94 18.05 15.30 18.25
C MET A 94 17.76 16.06 19.55
N GLY A 95 18.82 16.61 20.15
CA GLY A 95 18.65 17.35 21.39
C GLY A 95 17.70 18.51 21.33
N ASN A 96 17.47 19.05 20.12
CA ASN A 96 16.54 20.16 19.92
C ASN A 96 15.11 19.70 19.59
N GLY A 97 14.86 18.39 19.65
CA GLY A 97 13.52 17.84 19.39
C GLY A 97 13.27 17.46 17.93
N GLU A 98 14.22 17.70 17.05
CA GLU A 98 14.04 17.28 15.66
C GLU A 98 14.15 15.77 15.52
N ILE A 99 13.39 15.22 14.57
CA ILE A 99 13.40 13.77 14.33
C ILE A 99 14.66 13.37 13.61
N LEU A 100 15.44 12.47 14.24
CA LEU A 100 16.66 11.94 13.68
C LEU A 100 16.40 10.72 12.81
N SER A 101 15.48 9.86 13.22
CA SER A 101 15.06 8.72 12.42
C SER A 101 13.61 8.36 12.75
N CYS A 102 12.93 7.81 11.76
CA CYS A 102 11.56 7.38 11.93
C CYS A 102 11.29 6.15 11.07
N VAL A 103 10.23 5.44 11.42
CA VAL A 103 9.74 4.32 10.63
C VAL A 103 8.35 4.68 10.14
N ALA A 104 8.15 4.60 8.85
CA ALA A 104 6.84 4.81 8.24
C ALA A 104 6.26 3.45 7.89
N SER A 105 5.08 3.14 8.42
CA SER A 105 4.37 1.92 8.05
C SER A 105 3.33 2.30 7.01
N VAL A 106 3.46 1.73 5.82
CA VAL A 106 2.67 2.10 4.66
C VAL A 106 1.80 0.92 4.25
N ASN A 107 0.53 1.20 4.02
CA ASN A 107 -0.38 0.20 3.47
C ASN A 107 -0.89 0.71 2.14
N LEU A 108 -0.64 -0.07 1.10
CA LEU A 108 -1.04 0.25 -0.25
C LEU A 108 -2.21 -0.64 -0.65
N LYS A 109 -3.08 -0.09 -1.47
CA LYS A 109 -4.18 -0.85 -2.04
C LYS A 109 -4.12 -0.70 -3.55
N GLU A 110 -4.40 -1.79 -4.24
CA GLU A 110 -4.39 -1.82 -5.69
C GLU A 110 -5.42 -0.85 -6.24
N TYR A 111 -5.03 -0.09 -7.26
CA TYR A 111 -5.93 0.84 -7.93
C TYR A 111 -6.14 0.38 -9.36
N ILE A 112 -7.37 0.05 -9.69
CA ILE A 112 -7.74 -0.39 -11.03
C ILE A 112 -8.41 0.79 -11.72
N GLU A 113 -7.86 1.20 -12.86
CA GLU A 113 -8.49 2.23 -13.64
C GLU A 113 -9.75 1.67 -14.29
N ASP A 114 -10.77 2.50 -14.37
CA ASP A 114 -12.03 2.09 -14.97
C ASP A 114 -11.90 2.13 -16.49
N GLU A 115 -11.34 1.07 -17.04
CA GLU A 115 -11.16 0.97 -18.49
C GLU A 115 -12.49 0.86 -19.22
N VAL A 116 -13.46 0.21 -18.58
CA VAL A 116 -14.80 0.12 -19.16
C VAL A 116 -15.40 1.49 -19.34
N LYS A 117 -15.20 2.35 -18.36
CA LYS A 117 -15.70 3.72 -18.45
C LYS A 117 -14.96 4.49 -19.52
N ALA A 118 -13.64 4.29 -19.61
CA ALA A 118 -12.84 4.93 -20.63
C ALA A 118 -13.25 4.45 -22.02
N ASP A 119 -13.52 3.16 -22.13
CA ASP A 119 -13.95 2.55 -23.40
C ASP A 119 -15.41 2.75 -23.64
N GLY A 120 -16.20 2.84 -22.57
CA GLY A 120 -17.62 2.98 -22.65
C GLY A 120 -18.05 4.27 -23.30
N ASN A 121 -17.14 5.15 -23.49
CA ASN A 121 -17.38 6.37 -24.22
C ASN A 121 -17.51 6.12 -25.69
N ASN A 122 -17.19 4.95 -26.05
CA ASN A 122 -17.23 4.54 -27.43
C ASN A 122 -18.64 4.53 -27.96
#